data_b87fc0ad1d4b5bde7bbe9ca7a8577c13
#
_entry.id   b87fc0ad1d4b5bde7bbe9ca7a8577c13
#
_cell.length_a   1.000
_cell.length_b   1.000
_cell.length_c   1.000
_cell.angle_alpha   90.00
_cell.angle_beta   90.00
_cell.angle_gamma   90.00
#
_symmetry.space_group_name_H-M   'P 1'
#
loop_
_entity.id
_entity.type
_entity.pdbx_description
1 polymer ?
#
loop_
_entity_poly.entity_id
_entity_poly.type
_entity_poly.pdbx_seq_one_letter_code
_entity_poly.pdbx_strand_id
1 'polypeptide(L)'
;MTTVESAIPAALATRLSAEQSAQRAFSWNRVKWESIVSDIPDAANVLRSLPAELDRDIVRDAVQGNLVRERVLGALVPVLIWGGPGGYGPHRARRILTAGTNIAGGAAETAIRERLIKAGEIVQGGNPVEAFRFMNNDGKIKHLGPAFFTKWLAFSSMSNSIDGENVAPILDKRVRDWIFQNTRGTDQISLRTTSTTHYQRYLNLLDAWGEPYGRSRAQVELAIFDLPRDRLAT
;
A
#
# COMPACT_ATOMS: atom_id res chain seq x y z
N MET A 1 -20.46 -12.45 -19.84
CA MET A 1 -19.54 -13.59 -19.92
C MET A 1 -18.64 -13.50 -18.71
N THR A 2 -18.90 -14.33 -17.72
CA THR A 2 -18.06 -14.45 -16.52
C THR A 2 -16.75 -15.11 -16.99
N THR A 3 -15.70 -14.34 -17.06
CA THR A 3 -14.33 -14.86 -17.24
C THR A 3 -14.06 -15.84 -16.11
N VAL A 4 -13.80 -17.11 -16.44
CA VAL A 4 -13.31 -18.10 -15.50
C VAL A 4 -12.03 -17.53 -14.90
N GLU A 5 -12.10 -17.06 -13.67
CA GLU A 5 -10.94 -16.59 -12.95
C GLU A 5 -10.06 -17.80 -12.65
N SER A 6 -8.74 -17.59 -12.71
CA SER A 6 -7.75 -18.65 -12.45
C SER A 6 -8.04 -19.35 -11.12
N ALA A 7 -7.96 -20.66 -11.10
CA ALA A 7 -8.15 -21.46 -9.88
C ALA A 7 -7.19 -20.96 -8.78
N ILE A 8 -7.65 -20.99 -7.55
CA ILE A 8 -6.82 -20.62 -6.41
C ILE A 8 -5.60 -21.55 -6.30
N PRO A 9 -4.36 -21.03 -6.21
CA PRO A 9 -3.17 -21.84 -5.99
C PRO A 9 -3.23 -22.59 -4.65
N ALA A 10 -2.82 -23.86 -4.63
CA ALA A 10 -2.92 -24.72 -3.46
C ALA A 10 -2.25 -24.16 -2.20
N ALA A 11 -1.09 -23.51 -2.33
CA ALA A 11 -0.40 -22.87 -1.22
C ALA A 11 -1.21 -21.73 -0.60
N LEU A 12 -1.90 -20.93 -1.43
CA LEU A 12 -2.79 -19.88 -0.95
C LEU A 12 -4.05 -20.46 -0.30
N ALA A 13 -4.67 -21.46 -0.89
CA ALA A 13 -5.82 -22.17 -0.30
C ALA A 13 -5.51 -22.68 1.10
N THR A 14 -4.38 -23.34 1.29
CA THR A 14 -3.90 -23.81 2.61
C THR A 14 -3.71 -22.62 3.58
N ARG A 15 -3.11 -21.51 3.11
CA ARG A 15 -2.85 -20.34 3.96
C ARG A 15 -4.15 -19.62 4.37
N LEU A 16 -5.16 -19.55 3.49
CA LEU A 16 -6.45 -18.92 3.78
C LEU A 16 -7.34 -19.76 4.71
N SER A 17 -7.19 -21.09 4.69
CA SER A 17 -7.88 -22.00 5.62
C SER A 17 -7.33 -21.93 7.03
N ALA A 18 -6.09 -21.46 7.21
CA ALA A 18 -5.47 -21.31 8.53
C ALA A 18 -5.85 -19.97 9.18
N GLU A 19 -5.69 -19.89 10.50
CA GLU A 19 -5.75 -18.62 11.21
C GLU A 19 -4.65 -17.67 10.70
N GLN A 20 -5.03 -16.43 10.41
CA GLN A 20 -4.07 -15.43 9.95
C GLN A 20 -3.34 -14.82 11.15
N SER A 21 -2.03 -14.93 11.16
CA SER A 21 -1.18 -14.23 12.12
C SER A 21 -1.03 -12.76 11.74
N ALA A 22 -0.90 -11.89 12.74
CA ALA A 22 -0.53 -10.49 12.51
C ALA A 22 0.83 -10.40 11.80
N GLN A 23 0.99 -9.39 10.96
CA GLN A 23 2.27 -9.14 10.31
C GLN A 23 3.33 -8.81 11.35
N ARG A 24 4.51 -9.42 11.22
CA ARG A 24 5.63 -9.17 12.13
C ARG A 24 6.09 -7.71 12.05
N ALA A 25 6.24 -7.08 13.22
CA ALA A 25 6.83 -5.75 13.32
C ALA A 25 8.29 -5.73 12.84
N PHE A 26 8.75 -4.58 12.37
CA PHE A 26 10.13 -4.36 11.98
C PHE A 26 10.65 -3.03 12.54
N SER A 27 11.94 -2.98 12.83
CA SER A 27 12.63 -1.78 13.30
C SER A 27 12.97 -0.83 12.16
N TRP A 28 12.93 0.47 12.41
CA TRP A 28 13.29 1.52 11.48
C TRP A 28 14.29 2.51 12.12
N ASN A 29 15.06 3.21 11.28
CA ASN A 29 16.09 4.12 11.78
C ASN A 29 15.55 5.54 11.93
N ARG A 30 15.03 5.88 13.13
CA ARG A 30 14.48 7.19 13.47
C ARG A 30 15.46 8.32 13.16
N VAL A 31 16.70 8.23 13.65
CA VAL A 31 17.71 9.29 13.51
C VAL A 31 17.96 9.63 12.04
N LYS A 32 18.04 8.61 11.18
CA LYS A 32 18.21 8.80 9.74
C LYS A 32 16.99 9.47 9.09
N TRP A 33 15.78 9.18 9.54
CA TRP A 33 14.57 9.81 9.02
C TRP A 33 14.46 11.27 9.50
N GLU A 34 14.67 11.53 10.78
CA GLU A 34 14.65 12.87 11.36
C GLU A 34 15.69 13.79 10.69
N SER A 35 16.91 13.32 10.44
CA SER A 35 17.95 14.13 9.79
C SER A 35 17.59 14.58 8.36
N ILE A 36 16.60 13.94 7.72
CA ILE A 36 16.26 14.21 6.31
C ILE A 36 14.94 14.93 6.12
N VAL A 37 13.95 14.72 7.01
CA VAL A 37 12.59 15.26 6.82
C VAL A 37 12.05 16.06 8.00
N SER A 38 12.87 16.39 8.99
CA SER A 38 12.46 17.14 10.19
C SER A 38 12.06 18.59 9.94
N ASP A 39 12.47 19.17 8.82
CA ASP A 39 12.07 20.51 8.38
C ASP A 39 10.66 20.55 7.74
N ILE A 40 10.02 19.38 7.55
CA ILE A 40 8.63 19.27 7.13
C ILE A 40 7.78 19.06 8.41
N PRO A 41 6.99 20.06 8.86
CA PRO A 41 6.37 20.04 10.19
C PRO A 41 5.52 18.82 10.47
N ASP A 42 4.71 18.37 9.51
CA ASP A 42 3.87 17.18 9.66
C ASP A 42 4.71 15.90 9.80
N ALA A 43 5.79 15.78 9.01
CA ALA A 43 6.71 14.66 9.09
C ALA A 43 7.44 14.63 10.45
N ALA A 44 7.96 15.76 10.90
CA ALA A 44 8.60 15.88 12.20
C ALA A 44 7.67 15.48 13.36
N ASN A 45 6.41 15.88 13.29
CA ASN A 45 5.41 15.55 14.32
C ASN A 45 5.16 14.04 14.39
N VAL A 46 4.93 13.38 13.27
CA VAL A 46 4.65 11.94 13.27
C VAL A 46 5.89 11.12 13.66
N LEU A 47 7.08 11.49 13.20
CA LEU A 47 8.32 10.77 13.54
C LEU A 47 8.56 10.72 15.05
N ARG A 48 8.24 11.79 15.79
CA ARG A 48 8.36 11.82 17.26
C ARG A 48 7.40 10.86 17.96
N SER A 49 6.22 10.63 17.40
CA SER A 49 5.18 9.77 18.00
C SER A 49 5.27 8.30 17.63
N LEU A 50 5.94 7.94 16.51
CA LEU A 50 6.06 6.55 16.08
C LEU A 50 6.94 5.74 17.04
N PRO A 51 6.59 4.48 17.37
CA PRO A 51 7.47 3.61 18.16
C PRO A 51 8.71 3.17 17.37
N ALA A 52 9.63 2.47 18.02
CA ALA A 52 10.86 1.97 17.41
C ALA A 52 10.62 0.82 16.41
N GLU A 53 9.52 0.11 16.57
CA GLU A 53 9.08 -0.96 15.67
C GLU A 53 7.71 -0.63 15.12
N LEU A 54 7.49 -0.99 13.86
CA LEU A 54 6.24 -0.75 13.13
C LEU A 54 5.67 -2.06 12.62
N ASP A 55 4.39 -2.27 12.85
CA ASP A 55 3.55 -3.24 12.18
C ASP A 55 2.43 -2.53 11.39
N ARG A 56 1.53 -3.31 10.83
CA ARG A 56 0.42 -2.79 10.02
C ARG A 56 -0.58 -1.97 10.84
N ASP A 57 -0.86 -2.39 12.09
CA ASP A 57 -1.78 -1.70 12.99
C ASP A 57 -1.24 -0.35 13.42
N ILE A 58 0.01 -0.29 13.86
CA ILE A 58 0.68 0.95 14.25
C ILE A 58 0.70 1.95 13.09
N VAL A 59 0.99 1.48 11.88
CA VAL A 59 0.97 2.35 10.70
C VAL A 59 -0.44 2.84 10.38
N ARG A 60 -1.46 1.96 10.46
CA ARG A 60 -2.86 2.35 10.31
C ARG A 60 -3.23 3.46 11.30
N ASP A 61 -2.95 3.27 12.57
CA ASP A 61 -3.31 4.23 13.63
C ASP A 61 -2.60 5.57 13.43
N ALA A 62 -1.33 5.55 13.03
CA ALA A 62 -0.58 6.76 12.70
C ALA A 62 -1.18 7.49 11.47
N VAL A 63 -1.57 6.75 10.44
CA VAL A 63 -2.22 7.32 9.25
C VAL A 63 -3.55 7.94 9.61
N GLN A 64 -4.46 7.18 10.24
CA GLN A 64 -5.80 7.66 10.59
C GLN A 64 -5.75 8.84 11.55
N GLY A 65 -4.91 8.79 12.58
CA GLY A 65 -4.73 9.87 13.54
C GLY A 65 -4.18 11.17 12.92
N ASN A 66 -3.40 11.08 11.84
CA ASN A 66 -2.93 12.26 11.11
C ASN A 66 -3.97 12.77 10.10
N LEU A 67 -4.75 11.89 9.45
CA LEU A 67 -5.84 12.29 8.55
C LEU A 67 -6.92 13.09 9.28
N VAL A 68 -7.37 12.64 10.46
CA VAL A 68 -8.32 13.37 11.30
C VAL A 68 -7.82 14.78 11.68
N ARG A 69 -6.50 14.97 11.76
CA ARG A 69 -5.87 16.26 12.06
C ARG A 69 -5.46 17.05 10.82
N GLU A 70 -5.92 16.65 9.65
CA GLU A 70 -5.59 17.28 8.35
C GLU A 70 -4.07 17.33 8.03
N ARG A 71 -3.28 16.44 8.66
CA ARG A 71 -1.82 16.36 8.49
C ARG A 71 -1.47 15.28 7.47
N VAL A 72 -1.88 15.44 6.23
CA VAL A 72 -1.79 14.39 5.20
C VAL A 72 -0.36 13.96 4.88
N LEU A 73 0.63 14.87 4.94
CA LEU A 73 2.03 14.47 4.78
C LEU A 73 2.54 13.66 5.98
N GLY A 74 2.07 14.00 7.18
CA GLY A 74 2.31 13.20 8.38
C GLY A 74 1.71 11.80 8.27
N ALA A 75 0.52 11.67 7.65
CA ALA A 75 -0.10 10.39 7.37
C ALA A 75 0.70 9.57 6.33
N LEU A 76 1.32 10.20 5.34
CA LEU A 76 2.10 9.51 4.32
C LEU A 76 3.43 8.96 4.86
N VAL A 77 4.07 9.64 5.80
CA VAL A 77 5.41 9.26 6.31
C VAL A 77 5.47 7.84 6.87
N PRO A 78 4.58 7.38 7.77
CA PRO A 78 4.60 6.00 8.26
C PRO A 78 4.40 4.98 7.14
N VAL A 79 3.60 5.29 6.12
CA VAL A 79 3.43 4.42 4.93
C VAL A 79 4.74 4.27 4.17
N LEU A 80 5.50 5.35 4.01
CA LEU A 80 6.80 5.32 3.33
C LEU A 80 7.85 4.55 4.13
N ILE A 81 7.86 4.67 5.47
CA ILE A 81 8.72 3.89 6.36
C ILE A 81 8.36 2.42 6.27
N TRP A 82 7.08 2.06 6.42
CA TRP A 82 6.59 0.69 6.41
C TRP A 82 6.82 -0.01 5.06
N GLY A 83 6.70 0.72 3.97
CA GLY A 83 6.91 0.16 2.63
C GLY A 83 8.37 -0.10 2.25
N GLY A 84 9.34 0.23 3.11
CA GLY A 84 10.70 0.28 2.66
C GLY A 84 11.85 -0.05 3.61
N PRO A 85 11.85 -1.14 4.41
CA PRO A 85 13.09 -1.53 5.08
C PRO A 85 14.25 -1.78 4.11
N GLY A 86 13.98 -2.05 2.85
CA GLY A 86 14.98 -2.30 1.80
C GLY A 86 14.95 -1.39 0.58
N GLY A 87 14.09 -0.35 0.51
CA GLY A 87 13.92 0.34 -0.79
C GLY A 87 13.69 1.84 -0.80
N TYR A 88 12.89 2.38 0.11
CA TYR A 88 12.64 3.82 0.14
C TYR A 88 13.31 4.45 1.35
N GLY A 89 14.54 4.80 1.28
CA GLY A 89 15.17 5.55 2.34
C GLY A 89 14.56 6.96 2.48
N PRO A 90 14.84 7.68 3.58
CA PRO A 90 14.30 9.01 3.85
C PRO A 90 14.63 10.04 2.77
N HIS A 91 15.73 9.91 2.03
CA HIS A 91 16.05 10.78 0.89
C HIS A 91 15.02 10.70 -0.24
N ARG A 92 14.50 9.49 -0.54
CA ARG A 92 13.46 9.34 -1.56
C ARG A 92 12.11 9.81 -1.03
N ALA A 93 11.82 9.55 0.25
CA ALA A 93 10.66 10.12 0.93
C ALA A 93 10.66 11.64 0.85
N ARG A 94 11.80 12.31 1.13
CA ARG A 94 11.92 13.74 0.97
C ARG A 94 11.57 14.21 -0.45
N ARG A 95 12.09 13.54 -1.47
CA ARG A 95 11.74 13.88 -2.87
C ARG A 95 10.25 13.77 -3.17
N ILE A 96 9.54 12.81 -2.55
CA ILE A 96 8.09 12.69 -2.67
C ILE A 96 7.42 13.87 -1.97
N LEU A 97 7.75 14.10 -0.70
CA LEU A 97 7.13 15.12 0.15
C LEU A 97 7.35 16.56 -0.36
N THR A 98 8.39 16.78 -1.15
CA THR A 98 8.76 18.10 -1.72
C THR A 98 8.58 18.19 -3.23
N ALA A 99 7.88 17.27 -3.88
CA ALA A 99 7.75 17.16 -5.35
C ALA A 99 9.10 17.13 -6.11
N GLY A 100 10.17 16.73 -5.45
CA GLY A 100 11.52 16.66 -6.01
C GLY A 100 12.33 17.97 -5.92
N THR A 101 11.79 19.04 -5.34
CA THR A 101 12.50 20.31 -5.14
C THR A 101 13.53 20.24 -4.01
N ASN A 102 13.37 19.29 -3.08
CA ASN A 102 14.08 19.17 -1.82
C ASN A 102 13.90 20.39 -0.87
N ILE A 103 12.95 21.28 -1.17
CA ILE A 103 12.59 22.45 -0.34
C ILE A 103 11.21 22.16 0.27
N ALA A 104 11.10 22.29 1.59
CA ALA A 104 9.83 22.15 2.29
C ALA A 104 8.93 23.35 2.05
N GLY A 105 7.60 23.12 1.97
CA GLY A 105 6.60 24.17 1.77
C GLY A 105 6.36 24.57 0.31
N GLY A 106 5.53 25.59 0.14
CA GLY A 106 5.21 26.19 -1.15
C GLY A 106 4.19 25.40 -1.99
N ALA A 107 3.95 25.89 -3.21
CA ALA A 107 2.91 25.39 -4.11
C ALA A 107 3.06 23.90 -4.46
N ALA A 108 4.30 23.41 -4.56
CA ALA A 108 4.58 22.01 -4.87
C ALA A 108 4.10 21.06 -3.75
N GLU A 109 4.30 21.45 -2.48
CA GLU A 109 3.81 20.70 -1.32
C GLU A 109 2.28 20.75 -1.24
N THR A 110 1.68 21.92 -1.48
CA THR A 110 0.21 22.06 -1.53
C THR A 110 -0.40 21.12 -2.55
N ALA A 111 0.14 21.07 -3.76
CA ALA A 111 -0.35 20.17 -4.80
C ALA A 111 -0.23 18.68 -4.43
N ILE A 112 0.80 18.30 -3.66
CA ILE A 112 0.93 16.92 -3.15
C ILE A 112 -0.16 16.64 -2.12
N ARG A 113 -0.39 17.57 -1.18
CA ARG A 113 -1.45 17.44 -0.16
C ARG A 113 -2.82 17.24 -0.79
N GLU A 114 -3.20 18.10 -1.74
CA GLU A 114 -4.46 18.02 -2.47
C GLU A 114 -4.64 16.67 -3.16
N ARG A 115 -3.60 16.16 -3.84
CA ARG A 115 -3.66 14.86 -4.51
C ARG A 115 -3.79 13.69 -3.55
N LEU A 116 -3.09 13.72 -2.43
CA LEU A 116 -3.20 12.68 -1.40
C LEU A 116 -4.58 12.69 -0.73
N ILE A 117 -5.11 13.89 -0.39
CA ILE A 117 -6.46 14.05 0.16
C ILE A 117 -7.47 13.49 -0.82
N LYS A 118 -7.44 13.93 -2.08
CA LYS A 118 -8.38 13.48 -3.10
C LYS A 118 -8.34 11.96 -3.31
N ALA A 119 -7.16 11.37 -3.36
CA ALA A 119 -7.01 9.92 -3.47
C ALA A 119 -7.58 9.19 -2.23
N GLY A 120 -7.35 9.75 -1.03
CA GLY A 120 -7.91 9.25 0.23
C GLY A 120 -9.44 9.29 0.23
N GLU A 121 -10.05 10.41 -0.14
CA GLU A 121 -11.51 10.56 -0.26
C GLU A 121 -12.13 9.54 -1.22
N ILE A 122 -11.54 9.37 -2.41
CA ILE A 122 -12.04 8.43 -3.40
C ILE A 122 -12.01 7.00 -2.86
N VAL A 123 -10.91 6.58 -2.23
CA VAL A 123 -10.79 5.22 -1.72
C VAL A 123 -11.67 4.98 -0.50
N GLN A 124 -11.81 5.95 0.40
CA GLN A 124 -12.72 5.89 1.56
C GLN A 124 -14.19 5.85 1.12
N GLY A 125 -14.51 6.46 -0.01
CA GLY A 125 -15.83 6.35 -0.67
C GLY A 125 -16.09 4.98 -1.34
N GLY A 126 -15.23 3.98 -1.14
CA GLY A 126 -15.41 2.63 -1.68
C GLY A 126 -15.03 2.46 -3.16
N ASN A 127 -14.25 3.38 -3.73
CA ASN A 127 -13.86 3.37 -5.13
C ASN A 127 -12.36 3.14 -5.35
N PRO A 128 -11.80 1.97 -4.96
CA PRO A 128 -10.36 1.71 -5.03
C PRO A 128 -9.79 1.74 -6.45
N VAL A 129 -10.58 1.35 -7.46
CA VAL A 129 -10.18 1.38 -8.87
C VAL A 129 -10.04 2.81 -9.38
N GLU A 130 -10.97 3.67 -9.02
CA GLU A 130 -10.92 5.09 -9.39
C GLU A 130 -9.79 5.81 -8.66
N ALA A 131 -9.56 5.52 -7.38
CA ALA A 131 -8.42 6.04 -6.63
C ALA A 131 -7.08 5.62 -7.28
N PHE A 132 -6.98 4.36 -7.72
CA PHE A 132 -5.82 3.86 -8.46
C PHE A 132 -5.65 4.57 -9.81
N ARG A 133 -6.75 4.74 -10.59
CA ARG A 133 -6.73 5.48 -11.85
C ARG A 133 -6.26 6.92 -11.64
N PHE A 134 -6.82 7.60 -10.65
CA PHE A 134 -6.44 8.96 -10.30
C PHE A 134 -4.95 9.07 -10.00
N MET A 135 -4.41 8.23 -9.11
CA MET A 135 -2.99 8.25 -8.72
C MET A 135 -2.02 7.91 -9.86
N ASN A 136 -2.46 7.17 -10.88
CA ASN A 136 -1.64 6.91 -12.07
C ASN A 136 -1.65 8.05 -13.09
N ASN A 137 -2.65 8.94 -13.05
CA ASN A 137 -2.90 10.00 -14.04
C ASN A 137 -2.90 11.39 -13.38
N ASP A 138 -4.07 11.97 -13.16
CA ASP A 138 -4.25 13.37 -12.72
C ASP A 138 -3.68 13.63 -11.33
N GLY A 139 -3.75 12.64 -10.45
CA GLY A 139 -3.20 12.65 -9.09
C GLY A 139 -1.74 12.18 -8.99
N LYS A 140 -1.05 12.02 -10.12
CA LYS A 140 0.32 11.48 -10.12
C LYS A 140 1.27 12.37 -9.34
N ILE A 141 1.94 11.78 -8.33
CA ILE A 141 2.98 12.42 -7.53
C ILE A 141 4.34 11.89 -8.00
N LYS A 142 5.25 12.83 -8.33
CA LYS A 142 6.61 12.48 -8.75
C LYS A 142 7.31 11.62 -7.69
N HIS A 143 7.94 10.53 -8.12
CA HIS A 143 8.62 9.55 -7.27
C HIS A 143 7.70 8.62 -6.43
N LEU A 144 6.40 8.87 -6.34
CA LEU A 144 5.44 8.00 -5.66
C LEU A 144 4.83 7.02 -6.68
N GLY A 145 5.48 5.89 -6.89
CA GLY A 145 5.03 4.86 -7.84
C GLY A 145 3.95 3.94 -7.25
N PRO A 146 3.36 3.06 -8.12
CA PRO A 146 2.22 2.21 -7.76
C PRO A 146 2.41 1.35 -6.52
N ALA A 147 3.59 0.77 -6.32
CA ALA A 147 3.88 -0.03 -5.12
C ALA A 147 3.74 0.76 -3.80
N PHE A 148 3.85 2.10 -3.85
CA PHE A 148 3.71 2.96 -2.68
C PHE A 148 2.39 3.72 -2.64
N PHE A 149 1.88 4.20 -3.75
CA PHE A 149 0.56 4.83 -3.69
C PHE A 149 -0.55 3.80 -3.41
N THR A 150 -0.42 2.52 -3.79
CA THR A 150 -1.39 1.50 -3.36
C THR A 150 -1.30 1.22 -1.86
N LYS A 151 -0.12 1.38 -1.23
CA LYS A 151 -0.01 1.39 0.24
C LYS A 151 -0.71 2.60 0.86
N TRP A 152 -0.56 3.79 0.25
CA TRP A 152 -1.33 4.97 0.67
C TRP A 152 -2.83 4.72 0.60
N LEU A 153 -3.34 4.19 -0.52
CA LEU A 153 -4.75 3.85 -0.68
C LEU A 153 -5.21 2.82 0.36
N ALA A 154 -4.40 1.78 0.60
CA ALA A 154 -4.69 0.76 1.59
C ALA A 154 -4.84 1.39 2.99
N PHE A 155 -3.82 2.07 3.48
CA PHE A 155 -3.85 2.65 4.82
C PHE A 155 -4.88 3.77 4.98
N SER A 156 -5.18 4.53 3.91
CA SER A 156 -6.25 5.53 3.94
C SER A 156 -7.64 4.91 4.03
N SER A 157 -7.84 3.69 3.49
CA SER A 157 -9.11 2.97 3.56
C SER A 157 -9.29 2.11 4.82
N MET A 158 -8.26 1.93 5.65
CA MET A 158 -8.28 1.16 6.90
C MET A 158 -8.90 1.93 8.08
N SER A 159 -10.05 2.58 7.91
CA SER A 159 -10.64 3.43 8.96
C SER A 159 -10.98 2.66 10.24
N ASN A 160 -11.53 1.46 10.12
CA ASN A 160 -12.00 0.67 11.26
C ASN A 160 -11.18 -0.62 11.49
N SER A 161 -10.57 -1.18 10.47
CA SER A 161 -9.83 -2.44 10.51
C SER A 161 -8.77 -2.49 9.40
N ILE A 162 -7.69 -3.23 9.65
CA ILE A 162 -6.64 -3.48 8.63
C ILE A 162 -7.08 -4.46 7.55
N ASP A 163 -8.13 -5.22 7.80
CA ASP A 163 -8.62 -6.31 6.95
C ASP A 163 -10.12 -6.18 6.59
N GLY A 164 -10.69 -4.97 6.75
CA GLY A 164 -12.08 -4.67 6.39
C GLY A 164 -12.35 -4.91 4.90
N GLU A 165 -13.61 -5.17 4.57
CA GLU A 165 -14.07 -5.46 3.20
C GLU A 165 -13.75 -4.32 2.20
N ASN A 166 -13.80 -3.08 2.67
CA ASN A 166 -13.55 -1.89 1.84
C ASN A 166 -12.07 -1.49 1.77
N VAL A 167 -11.17 -2.23 2.41
CA VAL A 167 -9.74 -1.93 2.36
C VAL A 167 -9.21 -2.20 0.95
N ALA A 168 -8.58 -1.19 0.36
CA ALA A 168 -7.93 -1.33 -0.93
C ALA A 168 -6.66 -2.18 -0.79
N PRO A 169 -6.53 -3.31 -1.52
CA PRO A 169 -5.36 -4.16 -1.38
C PRO A 169 -4.12 -3.53 -2.03
N ILE A 170 -2.96 -3.86 -1.47
CA ILE A 170 -1.66 -3.38 -1.94
C ILE A 170 -1.23 -4.17 -3.18
N LEU A 171 -0.82 -3.46 -4.24
CA LEU A 171 -0.28 -4.07 -5.46
C LEU A 171 1.22 -3.79 -5.57
N ASP A 172 2.04 -4.48 -4.80
CA ASP A 172 3.49 -4.36 -4.88
C ASP A 172 4.14 -5.46 -5.74
N LYS A 173 5.46 -5.39 -5.89
CA LYS A 173 6.21 -6.35 -6.70
C LYS A 173 6.09 -7.79 -6.16
N ARG A 174 6.10 -7.96 -4.84
CA ARG A 174 6.05 -9.28 -4.20
C ARG A 174 4.73 -10.00 -4.51
N VAL A 175 3.62 -9.30 -4.33
CA VAL A 175 2.28 -9.85 -4.60
C VAL A 175 2.12 -10.17 -6.10
N ARG A 176 2.53 -9.26 -6.98
CA ARG A 176 2.44 -9.48 -8.43
C ARG A 176 3.29 -10.65 -8.92
N ASP A 177 4.53 -10.72 -8.46
CA ASP A 177 5.45 -11.80 -8.84
C ASP A 177 4.91 -13.14 -8.36
N TRP A 178 4.37 -13.20 -7.14
CA TRP A 178 3.77 -14.41 -6.62
C TRP A 178 2.56 -14.85 -7.44
N ILE A 179 1.63 -13.94 -7.76
CA ILE A 179 0.48 -14.24 -8.61
C ILE A 179 0.94 -14.76 -9.97
N PHE A 180 1.89 -14.07 -10.62
CA PHE A 180 2.40 -14.49 -11.91
C PHE A 180 3.03 -15.88 -11.88
N GLN A 181 3.79 -16.20 -10.85
CA GLN A 181 4.47 -17.49 -10.72
C GLN A 181 3.53 -18.65 -10.39
N ASN A 182 2.45 -18.39 -9.65
CA ASN A 182 1.55 -19.42 -9.16
C ASN A 182 0.25 -19.58 -9.97
N THR A 183 0.05 -18.76 -11.02
CA THR A 183 -1.05 -18.89 -11.99
C THR A 183 -0.50 -19.33 -13.35
N ARG A 184 0.12 -20.52 -13.40
CA ARG A 184 0.77 -21.04 -14.62
C ARG A 184 -0.26 -21.67 -15.58
N GLY A 185 0.14 -21.71 -16.88
CA GLY A 185 -0.65 -22.30 -17.96
C GLY A 185 -1.32 -21.25 -18.84
N THR A 186 -2.42 -21.61 -19.47
CA THR A 186 -3.20 -20.71 -20.34
C THR A 186 -3.77 -19.50 -19.60
N ASP A 187 -3.84 -19.59 -18.27
CA ASP A 187 -4.47 -18.57 -17.40
C ASP A 187 -3.46 -17.76 -16.62
N GLN A 188 -2.18 -17.74 -17.04
CA GLN A 188 -1.14 -16.97 -16.33
C GLN A 188 -1.52 -15.50 -16.22
N ILE A 189 -1.52 -14.99 -14.98
CA ILE A 189 -1.95 -13.64 -14.66
C ILE A 189 -0.75 -12.70 -14.53
N SER A 190 -0.62 -11.79 -15.50
CA SER A 190 0.35 -10.71 -15.45
C SER A 190 -0.33 -9.39 -15.13
N LEU A 191 0.05 -8.75 -14.03
CA LEU A 191 -0.53 -7.49 -13.55
C LEU A 191 0.41 -6.32 -13.81
N ARG A 192 0.00 -5.40 -14.70
CA ARG A 192 0.74 -4.16 -14.98
C ARG A 192 0.32 -3.07 -13.99
N THR A 193 1.28 -2.47 -13.32
CA THR A 193 1.04 -1.43 -12.29
C THR A 193 0.57 -0.08 -12.87
N THR A 194 0.61 0.10 -14.18
CA THR A 194 0.13 1.30 -14.87
C THR A 194 -1.26 1.14 -15.47
N SER A 195 -1.88 -0.04 -15.32
CA SER A 195 -3.17 -0.37 -15.92
C SER A 195 -4.27 -0.44 -14.89
N THR A 196 -5.26 0.43 -14.99
CA THR A 196 -6.47 0.42 -14.16
C THR A 196 -7.28 -0.86 -14.35
N THR A 197 -7.36 -1.38 -15.58
CA THR A 197 -8.04 -2.65 -15.88
C THR A 197 -7.35 -3.82 -15.17
N HIS A 198 -6.00 -3.82 -15.10
CA HIS A 198 -5.28 -4.86 -14.37
C HIS A 198 -5.46 -4.73 -12.86
N TYR A 199 -5.61 -3.52 -12.33
CA TYR A 199 -5.93 -3.35 -10.92
C TYR A 199 -7.35 -3.83 -10.61
N GLN A 200 -8.34 -3.53 -11.47
CA GLN A 200 -9.68 -4.10 -11.33
C GLN A 200 -9.66 -5.63 -11.39
N ARG A 201 -8.92 -6.22 -12.35
CA ARG A 201 -8.74 -7.67 -12.43
C ARG A 201 -8.12 -8.25 -11.15
N TYR A 202 -7.15 -7.54 -10.58
CA TYR A 202 -6.54 -7.92 -9.31
C TYR A 202 -7.57 -7.95 -8.17
N LEU A 203 -8.42 -6.93 -8.05
CA LEU A 203 -9.48 -6.91 -7.04
C LEU A 203 -10.42 -8.11 -7.18
N ASN A 204 -10.93 -8.33 -8.40
CA ASN A 204 -11.83 -9.44 -8.69
C ASN A 204 -11.20 -10.80 -8.36
N LEU A 205 -9.90 -10.96 -8.66
CA LEU A 205 -9.15 -12.16 -8.35
C LEU A 205 -9.05 -12.42 -6.84
N LEU A 206 -8.75 -11.38 -6.07
CA LEU A 206 -8.68 -11.50 -4.61
C LEU A 206 -10.05 -11.82 -4.01
N ASP A 207 -11.14 -11.25 -4.53
CA ASP A 207 -12.50 -11.56 -4.12
C ASP A 207 -12.82 -13.03 -4.38
N ALA A 208 -12.62 -13.51 -5.60
CA ALA A 208 -12.91 -14.88 -5.98
C ALA A 208 -12.08 -15.90 -5.17
N TRP A 209 -10.82 -15.58 -4.85
CA TRP A 209 -9.99 -16.43 -4.01
C TRP A 209 -10.32 -16.35 -2.52
N GLY A 210 -10.85 -15.21 -2.05
CA GLY A 210 -11.21 -15.00 -0.65
C GLY A 210 -12.58 -15.55 -0.27
N GLU A 211 -13.57 -15.44 -1.18
CA GLU A 211 -14.98 -15.79 -0.95
C GLU A 211 -15.16 -17.19 -0.34
N PRO A 212 -14.56 -18.29 -0.86
CA PRO A 212 -14.73 -19.62 -0.29
C PRO A 212 -14.23 -19.77 1.15
N TYR A 213 -13.40 -18.84 1.63
CA TYR A 213 -12.78 -18.86 2.95
C TYR A 213 -13.32 -17.76 3.88
N GLY A 214 -14.31 -16.97 3.44
CA GLY A 214 -14.79 -15.81 4.17
C GLY A 214 -13.71 -14.75 4.43
N ARG A 215 -12.77 -14.56 3.48
CA ARG A 215 -11.64 -13.64 3.60
C ARG A 215 -11.82 -12.42 2.71
N SER A 216 -11.55 -11.23 3.28
CA SER A 216 -11.53 -9.99 2.53
C SER A 216 -10.33 -9.91 1.56
N ARG A 217 -10.38 -8.99 0.59
CA ARG A 217 -9.27 -8.69 -0.33
C ARG A 217 -7.96 -8.40 0.40
N ALA A 218 -8.04 -7.65 1.49
CA ALA A 218 -6.88 -7.29 2.31
C ALA A 218 -6.26 -8.52 2.98
N GLN A 219 -7.09 -9.45 3.45
CA GLN A 219 -6.64 -10.71 4.04
C GLN A 219 -6.00 -11.63 2.99
N VAL A 220 -6.58 -11.72 1.79
CA VAL A 220 -5.98 -12.50 0.69
C VAL A 220 -4.64 -11.90 0.25
N GLU A 221 -4.54 -10.57 0.11
CA GLU A 221 -3.30 -9.86 -0.21
C GLU A 221 -2.22 -10.15 0.84
N LEU A 222 -2.56 -10.05 2.12
CA LEU A 222 -1.64 -10.32 3.22
C LEU A 222 -1.20 -11.79 3.23
N ALA A 223 -2.12 -12.72 2.98
CA ALA A 223 -1.80 -14.15 2.88
C ALA A 223 -0.77 -14.41 1.76
N ILE A 224 -0.95 -13.80 0.58
CA ILE A 224 0.00 -13.87 -0.53
C ILE A 224 1.36 -13.27 -0.12
N PHE A 225 1.33 -12.13 0.55
CA PHE A 225 2.55 -11.45 0.99
C PHE A 225 3.36 -12.30 1.98
N ASP A 226 2.71 -13.07 2.84
CA ASP A 226 3.35 -13.92 3.85
C ASP A 226 3.88 -15.25 3.30
N LEU A 227 3.40 -15.69 2.13
CA LEU A 227 3.88 -16.92 1.51
C LEU A 227 5.38 -16.83 1.15
N PRO A 228 6.13 -17.94 1.26
CA PRO A 228 7.52 -17.99 0.86
C PRO A 228 7.73 -17.48 -0.57
N ARG A 229 8.83 -16.78 -0.79
CA ARG A 229 9.28 -16.51 -2.17
C ARG A 229 9.89 -17.79 -2.71
N ASP A 230 9.34 -18.31 -3.80
CA ASP A 230 10.08 -19.28 -4.57
C ASP A 230 11.40 -18.60 -5.00
N ARG A 231 12.51 -19.03 -4.44
CA ARG A 231 13.81 -18.62 -4.97
C ARG A 231 13.85 -19.19 -6.38
N LEU A 232 13.75 -18.30 -7.36
CA LEU A 232 14.09 -18.68 -8.72
C LEU A 232 15.48 -19.35 -8.63
N ALA A 233 15.53 -20.63 -8.94
CA ALA A 233 16.80 -21.31 -9.12
C ALA A 233 17.53 -20.52 -10.23
N THR A 234 18.56 -19.77 -9.82
CA THR A 234 19.50 -19.09 -10.72
C THR A 234 20.30 -20.10 -11.51
#